data_4888f264265607c32f7c9d252a220ed2
#
_entry.id   4888f264265607c32f7c9d252a220ed2
#
_cell.length_a   1.000
_cell.length_b   1.000
_cell.length_c   1.000
_cell.angle_alpha   90.00
_cell.angle_beta   90.00
_cell.angle_gamma   90.00
#
_symmetry.space_group_name_H-M   'P 1'
#
loop_
_entity.id
_entity.type
_entity.pdbx_description
1 polymer ?
#
loop_
_entity_poly.entity_id
_entity_poly.type
_entity_poly.pdbx_seq_one_letter_code
_entity_poly.pdbx_strand_id
1 'polypeptide(L)'
;VTGFRLAASAEMLFLDLPFEERVRRIADLGFEVEIWDWTAKDVDALVRTGATFSSMTGYVTGTLADADGADELLRTAEQSVKVAEQLDCPRLNVHGTGLDDRGLPVAATETVTPAMWLTAARTLTRLAELGERAGRVFTLENLNTAVDHPGTPFARAADTIALVEAVGSPHLRLNLDLYHAQIGEGNLVELVEGALPLVGEIQVADVPGRREPGTGEIHYPAVAATLDRLGYTGVVALEAWASGDPVRALERFRGAFTVDD
;
A
#
# COMPACT_ATOMS: atom_id res chain seq x y z
N VAL A 1 -2.12 -9.81 -22.93
CA VAL A 1 -2.92 -9.30 -21.79
C VAL A 1 -2.24 -9.78 -20.52
N THR A 2 -1.71 -8.86 -19.71
CA THR A 2 -1.08 -9.16 -18.41
C THR A 2 -2.09 -9.80 -17.46
N GLY A 3 -1.63 -10.76 -16.63
CA GLY A 3 -2.48 -11.46 -15.67
C GLY A 3 -2.83 -10.64 -14.42
N PHE A 4 -2.16 -9.49 -14.16
CA PHE A 4 -2.36 -8.68 -12.97
C PHE A 4 -3.47 -7.64 -13.12
N ARG A 5 -4.09 -7.27 -11.99
CA ARG A 5 -5.18 -6.30 -11.90
C ARG A 5 -4.60 -4.92 -11.59
N LEU A 6 -5.19 -3.86 -12.14
CA LEU A 6 -4.76 -2.49 -11.91
C LEU A 6 -5.71 -1.77 -10.97
N ALA A 7 -5.17 -1.09 -9.97
CA ALA A 7 -5.89 -0.24 -9.04
C ALA A 7 -5.33 1.19 -9.05
N ALA A 8 -6.07 2.13 -8.48
CA ALA A 8 -5.60 3.50 -8.33
C ALA A 8 -6.14 4.16 -7.06
N SER A 9 -5.31 5.00 -6.43
CA SER A 9 -5.67 5.70 -5.21
C SER A 9 -6.62 6.88 -5.47
N ALA A 10 -7.80 6.86 -4.84
CA ALA A 10 -8.75 7.96 -4.88
C ALA A 10 -8.32 9.18 -4.05
N GLU A 11 -7.29 9.03 -3.22
CA GLU A 11 -6.72 10.14 -2.46
C GLU A 11 -5.90 11.10 -3.34
N MET A 12 -5.35 10.62 -4.45
CA MET A 12 -4.35 11.33 -5.23
C MET A 12 -4.82 11.75 -6.62
N LEU A 13 -5.99 11.26 -7.07
CA LEU A 13 -6.54 11.52 -8.39
C LEU A 13 -7.90 12.26 -8.31
N PHE A 14 -8.25 13.03 -9.36
CA PHE A 14 -9.52 13.75 -9.48
C PHE A 14 -9.83 14.65 -8.28
N LEU A 15 -8.84 15.38 -7.77
CA LEU A 15 -8.91 16.14 -6.53
C LEU A 15 -9.94 17.28 -6.54
N ASP A 16 -10.41 17.67 -7.70
CA ASP A 16 -11.47 18.65 -7.94
C ASP A 16 -12.89 18.08 -7.74
N LEU A 17 -13.03 16.76 -7.57
CA LEU A 17 -14.30 16.07 -7.37
C LEU A 17 -14.53 15.70 -5.90
N PRO A 18 -15.80 15.58 -5.45
CA PRO A 18 -16.14 14.91 -4.19
C PRO A 18 -15.58 13.49 -4.15
N PHE A 19 -15.24 12.99 -2.95
CA PHE A 19 -14.49 11.74 -2.81
C PHE A 19 -15.18 10.54 -3.46
N GLU A 20 -16.49 10.38 -3.27
CA GLU A 20 -17.27 9.28 -3.86
C GLU A 20 -17.30 9.36 -5.40
N GLU A 21 -17.21 10.56 -5.95
CA GLU A 21 -17.14 10.74 -7.40
C GLU A 21 -15.76 10.39 -7.96
N ARG A 22 -14.68 10.64 -7.21
CA ARG A 22 -13.34 10.14 -7.55
C ARG A 22 -13.34 8.62 -7.63
N VAL A 23 -13.93 7.96 -6.63
CA VAL A 23 -14.07 6.49 -6.58
C VAL A 23 -14.83 5.99 -7.81
N ARG A 24 -16.00 6.57 -8.14
CA ARG A 24 -16.77 6.19 -9.34
C ARG A 24 -15.95 6.42 -10.61
N ARG A 25 -15.26 7.56 -10.71
CA ARG A 25 -14.49 7.91 -11.90
C ARG A 25 -13.35 6.93 -12.17
N ILE A 26 -12.64 6.49 -11.13
CA ILE A 26 -11.59 5.49 -11.21
C ILE A 26 -12.19 4.13 -11.64
N ALA A 27 -13.29 3.71 -11.00
CA ALA A 27 -13.98 2.46 -11.33
C ALA A 27 -14.53 2.44 -12.77
N ASP A 28 -15.14 3.55 -13.22
CA ASP A 28 -15.66 3.70 -14.60
C ASP A 28 -14.56 3.60 -15.67
N LEU A 29 -13.32 3.95 -15.30
CA LEU A 29 -12.14 3.79 -16.14
C LEU A 29 -11.55 2.37 -16.10
N GLY A 30 -12.18 1.45 -15.36
CA GLY A 30 -11.82 0.03 -15.30
C GLY A 30 -10.65 -0.29 -14.35
N PHE A 31 -10.46 0.50 -13.29
CA PHE A 31 -9.51 0.24 -12.23
C PHE A 31 -10.22 -0.17 -10.95
N GLU A 32 -9.58 -1.02 -10.15
CA GLU A 32 -9.94 -1.16 -8.74
C GLU A 32 -9.54 0.12 -7.98
N VAL A 33 -10.09 0.33 -6.78
CA VAL A 33 -9.90 1.57 -6.03
C VAL A 33 -9.14 1.30 -4.74
N GLU A 34 -8.10 2.09 -4.51
CA GLU A 34 -7.42 2.18 -3.23
C GLU A 34 -7.90 3.42 -2.48
N ILE A 35 -8.09 3.30 -1.17
CA ILE A 35 -8.38 4.42 -0.28
C ILE A 35 -7.46 4.38 0.95
N TRP A 36 -7.20 5.56 1.53
CA TRP A 36 -6.47 5.67 2.79
C TRP A 36 -7.41 5.65 4.01
N ASP A 37 -7.18 6.55 4.95
CA ASP A 37 -7.97 6.67 6.16
C ASP A 37 -9.47 6.82 5.85
N TRP A 38 -10.25 5.93 6.43
CA TRP A 38 -11.70 5.86 6.28
C TRP A 38 -12.46 6.75 7.27
N THR A 39 -11.82 7.26 8.32
CA THR A 39 -12.49 7.88 9.48
C THR A 39 -13.28 9.16 9.13
N ALA A 40 -12.85 9.88 8.11
CA ALA A 40 -13.51 11.08 7.60
C ALA A 40 -14.37 10.84 6.35
N LYS A 41 -14.63 9.58 5.98
CA LYS A 41 -15.37 9.21 4.78
C LYS A 41 -16.77 8.68 5.10
N ASP A 42 -17.75 8.96 4.23
CA ASP A 42 -19.07 8.31 4.26
C ASP A 42 -18.95 6.90 3.66
N VAL A 43 -18.70 5.90 4.53
CA VAL A 43 -18.53 4.49 4.14
C VAL A 43 -19.76 3.97 3.39
N ASP A 44 -20.97 4.33 3.82
CA ASP A 44 -22.20 3.93 3.14
C ASP A 44 -22.30 4.52 1.73
N ALA A 45 -21.81 5.76 1.54
CA ALA A 45 -21.73 6.35 0.20
C ALA A 45 -20.70 5.64 -0.67
N LEU A 46 -19.56 5.21 -0.10
CA LEU A 46 -18.56 4.41 -0.81
C LEU A 46 -19.13 3.06 -1.23
N VAL A 47 -19.85 2.36 -0.37
CA VAL A 47 -20.55 1.09 -0.72
C VAL A 47 -21.51 1.31 -1.88
N ARG A 48 -22.27 2.40 -1.88
CA ARG A 48 -23.21 2.74 -2.97
C ARG A 48 -22.54 3.07 -4.30
N THR A 49 -21.23 3.28 -4.35
CA THR A 49 -20.52 3.46 -5.63
C THR A 49 -20.50 2.19 -6.46
N GLY A 50 -20.53 1.02 -5.84
CA GLY A 50 -20.36 -0.28 -6.49
C GLY A 50 -18.94 -0.54 -6.98
N ALA A 51 -17.98 0.28 -6.60
CA ALA A 51 -16.58 0.10 -6.96
C ALA A 51 -15.97 -1.13 -6.26
N THR A 52 -15.01 -1.78 -6.92
CA THR A 52 -14.18 -2.82 -6.29
C THR A 52 -13.02 -2.14 -5.57
N PHE A 53 -12.95 -2.31 -4.25
CA PHE A 53 -11.85 -1.79 -3.45
C PHE A 53 -10.71 -2.81 -3.39
N SER A 54 -9.49 -2.37 -3.74
CA SER A 54 -8.29 -3.22 -3.71
C SER A 54 -7.68 -3.27 -2.33
N SER A 55 -7.51 -2.11 -1.70
CA SER A 55 -6.91 -1.94 -0.37
C SER A 55 -7.38 -0.66 0.31
N MET A 56 -7.19 -0.60 1.61
CA MET A 56 -7.43 0.56 2.46
C MET A 56 -6.48 0.57 3.65
N THR A 57 -6.32 1.71 4.33
CA THR A 57 -5.54 1.76 5.57
C THR A 57 -6.16 0.86 6.64
N GLY A 58 -5.36 -0.03 7.19
CA GLY A 58 -5.77 -1.11 8.08
C GLY A 58 -5.76 -0.76 9.57
N TYR A 59 -5.49 0.48 9.94
CA TYR A 59 -5.48 0.99 11.31
C TYR A 59 -5.71 2.51 11.29
N VAL A 60 -5.85 3.15 12.43
CA VAL A 60 -6.03 4.61 12.51
C VAL A 60 -4.88 5.25 13.27
N THR A 61 -4.49 4.65 14.39
CA THR A 61 -3.42 5.17 15.27
C THR A 61 -2.59 4.02 15.82
N GLY A 62 -1.46 4.34 16.44
CA GLY A 62 -0.57 3.39 17.07
C GLY A 62 0.76 3.22 16.34
N THR A 63 1.61 2.34 16.85
CA THR A 63 2.93 2.05 16.30
C THR A 63 3.31 0.60 16.54
N LEU A 64 4.16 0.04 15.67
CA LEU A 64 4.80 -1.27 15.90
C LEU A 64 5.99 -1.20 16.87
N ALA A 65 6.46 0.01 17.21
CA ALA A 65 7.75 0.20 17.87
C ALA A 65 7.73 -0.02 19.39
N ASP A 66 6.59 0.16 20.05
CA ASP A 66 6.44 -0.02 21.49
C ASP A 66 5.13 -0.74 21.87
N ALA A 67 5.03 -1.23 23.12
CA ALA A 67 3.93 -2.05 23.54
C ALA A 67 2.59 -1.30 23.62
N ASP A 68 2.59 -0.07 24.13
CA ASP A 68 1.36 0.73 24.28
C ASP A 68 0.81 1.13 22.92
N GLY A 69 1.70 1.58 22.02
CA GLY A 69 1.35 1.90 20.65
C GLY A 69 0.90 0.69 19.84
N ALA A 70 1.45 -0.50 20.12
CA ALA A 70 1.04 -1.76 19.50
C ALA A 70 -0.39 -2.16 19.88
N ASP A 71 -0.76 -2.02 21.16
CA ASP A 71 -2.14 -2.30 21.62
C ASP A 71 -3.14 -1.30 21.03
N GLU A 72 -2.75 -0.03 20.89
CA GLU A 72 -3.57 0.98 20.21
C GLU A 72 -3.73 0.66 18.70
N LEU A 73 -2.65 0.26 18.02
CA LEU A 73 -2.70 -0.13 16.61
C LEU A 73 -3.68 -1.31 16.40
N LEU A 74 -3.59 -2.34 17.22
CA LEU A 74 -4.50 -3.49 17.14
C LEU A 74 -5.95 -3.11 17.41
N ARG A 75 -6.19 -2.25 18.41
CA ARG A 75 -7.54 -1.76 18.72
C ARG A 75 -8.16 -1.00 17.53
N THR A 76 -7.38 -0.17 16.84
CA THR A 76 -7.87 0.57 15.67
C THR A 76 -7.93 -0.30 14.42
N ALA A 77 -7.09 -1.33 14.30
CA ALA A 77 -7.18 -2.32 13.25
C ALA A 77 -8.50 -3.13 13.31
N GLU A 78 -8.99 -3.47 14.50
CA GLU A 78 -10.31 -4.10 14.66
C GLU A 78 -11.46 -3.21 14.14
N GLN A 79 -11.32 -1.89 14.21
CA GLN A 79 -12.28 -0.95 13.63
C GLN A 79 -12.18 -0.93 12.09
N SER A 80 -10.95 -0.88 11.56
CA SER A 80 -10.71 -0.91 10.12
C SER A 80 -11.21 -2.21 9.47
N VAL A 81 -11.09 -3.35 10.15
CA VAL A 81 -11.64 -4.63 9.67
C VAL A 81 -13.16 -4.53 9.44
N LYS A 82 -13.91 -3.91 10.34
CA LYS A 82 -15.37 -3.74 10.18
C LYS A 82 -15.74 -2.89 8.97
N VAL A 83 -14.94 -1.87 8.69
CA VAL A 83 -15.12 -1.03 7.48
C VAL A 83 -14.73 -1.80 6.23
N ALA A 84 -13.63 -2.56 6.28
CA ALA A 84 -13.21 -3.41 5.18
C ALA A 84 -14.25 -4.50 4.84
N GLU A 85 -14.96 -5.02 5.85
CA GLU A 85 -16.09 -5.93 5.63
C GLU A 85 -17.25 -5.26 4.89
N GLN A 86 -17.59 -4.00 5.23
CA GLN A 86 -18.64 -3.24 4.56
C GLN A 86 -18.30 -2.91 3.10
N LEU A 87 -17.03 -2.59 2.84
CA LEU A 87 -16.52 -2.25 1.50
C LEU A 87 -16.15 -3.49 0.67
N ASP A 88 -16.20 -4.67 1.24
CA ASP A 88 -15.61 -5.91 0.70
C ASP A 88 -14.15 -5.74 0.28
N CYS A 89 -13.40 -4.94 1.03
CA CYS A 89 -12.01 -4.63 0.76
C CYS A 89 -11.10 -5.74 1.32
N PRO A 90 -10.33 -6.45 0.48
CA PRO A 90 -9.59 -7.63 0.90
C PRO A 90 -8.29 -7.33 1.63
N ARG A 91 -7.70 -6.15 1.44
CA ARG A 91 -6.37 -5.80 1.98
C ARG A 91 -6.41 -4.57 2.87
N LEU A 92 -5.66 -4.65 3.95
CA LEU A 92 -5.59 -3.67 5.04
C LEU A 92 -4.13 -3.25 5.22
N ASN A 93 -3.77 -2.07 4.72
CA ASN A 93 -2.40 -1.58 4.73
C ASN A 93 -1.98 -1.06 6.11
N VAL A 94 -0.76 -1.38 6.53
CA VAL A 94 -0.16 -0.95 7.80
C VAL A 94 1.28 -0.48 7.60
N HIS A 95 1.71 0.48 8.44
CA HIS A 95 3.06 1.02 8.47
C HIS A 95 3.75 0.73 9.81
N GLY A 96 5.01 1.05 9.92
CA GLY A 96 5.76 0.95 11.18
C GLY A 96 5.19 1.81 12.31
N THR A 97 4.52 2.91 11.97
CA THR A 97 3.79 3.81 12.88
C THR A 97 2.69 4.55 12.13
N GLY A 98 1.72 5.14 12.86
CA GLY A 98 0.74 6.05 12.29
C GLY A 98 1.41 7.26 11.61
N LEU A 99 0.77 7.77 10.57
CA LEU A 99 1.19 8.97 9.86
C LEU A 99 0.19 10.09 10.11
N ASP A 100 0.67 11.32 10.25
CA ASP A 100 -0.18 12.52 10.34
C ASP A 100 -0.66 12.97 8.94
N ASP A 101 -1.47 14.04 8.89
CA ASP A 101 -2.03 14.59 7.64
C ASP A 101 -0.95 15.08 6.64
N ARG A 102 0.30 15.20 7.08
CA ARG A 102 1.44 15.56 6.24
C ARG A 102 2.29 14.36 5.86
N GLY A 103 1.87 13.16 6.23
CA GLY A 103 2.63 11.92 6.04
C GLY A 103 3.79 11.74 7.03
N LEU A 104 3.88 12.55 8.10
CA LEU A 104 4.96 12.42 9.07
C LEU A 104 4.61 11.38 10.15
N PRO A 105 5.59 10.59 10.61
CA PRO A 105 5.36 9.57 11.63
C PRO A 105 4.94 10.18 12.95
N VAL A 106 3.84 9.68 13.54
CA VAL A 106 3.36 10.13 14.86
C VAL A 106 4.28 9.66 16.00
N ALA A 107 5.03 8.57 15.78
CA ALA A 107 6.04 8.06 16.69
C ALA A 107 7.39 7.88 15.96
N ALA A 108 8.04 9.01 15.68
CA ALA A 108 9.33 9.01 14.99
C ALA A 108 10.42 8.33 15.84
N THR A 109 11.29 7.59 15.19
CA THR A 109 12.37 6.82 15.82
C THR A 109 13.68 7.06 15.07
N GLU A 110 14.73 7.48 15.79
CA GLU A 110 16.07 7.64 15.20
C GLU A 110 16.77 6.29 15.00
N THR A 111 16.51 5.32 15.88
CA THR A 111 17.17 4.02 15.83
C THR A 111 16.20 2.91 16.24
N VAL A 112 16.03 1.93 15.38
CA VAL A 112 15.22 0.74 15.67
C VAL A 112 16.05 -0.23 16.51
N THR A 113 15.59 -0.53 17.73
CA THR A 113 16.29 -1.42 18.66
C THR A 113 15.83 -2.88 18.49
N PRO A 114 16.62 -3.88 18.97
CA PRO A 114 16.18 -5.28 18.97
C PRO A 114 14.86 -5.52 19.72
N ALA A 115 14.60 -4.78 20.80
CA ALA A 115 13.31 -4.89 21.52
C ALA A 115 12.14 -4.44 20.67
N MET A 116 12.30 -3.38 19.86
CA MET A 116 11.29 -2.90 18.93
C MET A 116 10.98 -3.95 17.83
N TRP A 117 12.01 -4.64 17.30
CA TRP A 117 11.82 -5.74 16.35
C TRP A 117 10.97 -6.88 16.94
N LEU A 118 11.22 -7.26 18.19
CA LEU A 118 10.44 -8.29 18.85
C LEU A 118 9.00 -7.85 19.11
N THR A 119 8.78 -6.59 19.48
CA THR A 119 7.44 -6.02 19.64
C THR A 119 6.70 -5.99 18.31
N ALA A 120 7.34 -5.50 17.25
CA ALA A 120 6.76 -5.44 15.91
C ALA A 120 6.35 -6.84 15.41
N ALA A 121 7.23 -7.84 15.51
CA ALA A 121 6.93 -9.21 15.09
C ALA A 121 5.73 -9.79 15.84
N ARG A 122 5.63 -9.59 17.17
CA ARG A 122 4.48 -10.04 17.97
C ARG A 122 3.20 -9.34 17.59
N THR A 123 3.25 -8.03 17.36
CA THR A 123 2.09 -7.21 16.95
C THR A 123 1.59 -7.64 15.58
N LEU A 124 2.49 -7.83 14.64
CA LEU A 124 2.17 -8.30 13.29
C LEU A 124 1.61 -9.74 13.30
N THR A 125 2.05 -10.60 14.21
CA THR A 125 1.43 -11.92 14.43
C THR A 125 -0.03 -11.77 14.85
N ARG A 126 -0.32 -10.88 15.81
CA ARG A 126 -1.70 -10.61 16.27
C ARG A 126 -2.56 -9.98 15.16
N LEU A 127 -1.99 -9.12 14.31
CA LEU A 127 -2.68 -8.59 13.11
C LEU A 127 -2.99 -9.70 12.12
N ALA A 128 -2.06 -10.61 11.86
CA ALA A 128 -2.28 -11.76 10.99
C ALA A 128 -3.40 -12.65 11.50
N GLU A 129 -3.45 -12.94 12.81
CA GLU A 129 -4.54 -13.67 13.46
C GLU A 129 -5.89 -12.93 13.35
N LEU A 130 -5.89 -11.60 13.46
CA LEU A 130 -7.09 -10.78 13.23
C LEU A 130 -7.54 -10.90 11.76
N GLY A 131 -6.61 -10.80 10.81
CA GLY A 131 -6.86 -10.99 9.38
C GLY A 131 -7.44 -12.37 9.06
N GLU A 132 -6.89 -13.44 9.66
CA GLU A 132 -7.40 -14.81 9.50
C GLU A 132 -8.86 -14.93 9.96
N ARG A 133 -9.18 -14.41 11.14
CA ARG A 133 -10.56 -14.44 11.66
C ARG A 133 -11.55 -13.66 10.81
N ALA A 134 -11.08 -12.56 10.18
CA ALA A 134 -11.89 -11.69 9.34
C ALA A 134 -11.92 -12.10 7.85
N GLY A 135 -11.12 -13.09 7.45
CA GLY A 135 -10.93 -13.43 6.03
C GLY A 135 -10.29 -12.28 5.23
N ARG A 136 -9.42 -11.48 5.84
CA ARG A 136 -8.70 -10.34 5.24
C ARG A 136 -7.18 -10.55 5.34
N VAL A 137 -6.44 -9.76 4.56
CA VAL A 137 -4.97 -9.78 4.56
C VAL A 137 -4.48 -8.42 5.02
N PHE A 138 -3.67 -8.36 6.06
CA PHE A 138 -2.90 -7.17 6.37
C PHE A 138 -1.67 -7.11 5.46
N THR A 139 -1.34 -5.91 4.98
CA THR A 139 -0.17 -5.68 4.15
C THR A 139 0.76 -4.67 4.83
N LEU A 140 2.01 -5.07 5.11
CA LEU A 140 3.01 -4.19 5.70
C LEU A 140 3.75 -3.47 4.57
N GLU A 141 3.68 -2.15 4.58
CA GLU A 141 4.25 -1.29 3.54
C GLU A 141 5.66 -0.83 3.90
N ASN A 142 6.56 -0.89 2.92
CA ASN A 142 7.83 -0.18 2.99
C ASN A 142 7.63 1.29 2.60
N LEU A 143 8.32 2.17 3.33
CA LEU A 143 8.32 3.62 3.13
C LEU A 143 9.73 4.14 2.86
N ASN A 144 9.88 5.39 2.46
CA ASN A 144 11.17 6.06 2.44
C ASN A 144 11.29 7.08 3.56
N THR A 145 12.45 7.13 4.21
CA THR A 145 12.75 8.08 5.29
C THR A 145 13.56 9.28 4.82
N ALA A 146 13.99 9.27 3.56
CA ALA A 146 14.84 10.33 3.00
C ALA A 146 14.05 11.55 2.54
N VAL A 147 12.81 11.35 2.09
CA VAL A 147 11.97 12.41 1.49
C VAL A 147 10.63 12.53 2.22
N ASP A 148 9.84 11.46 2.28
CA ASP A 148 8.43 11.55 2.66
C ASP A 148 8.14 11.28 4.14
N HIS A 149 8.79 10.25 4.74
CA HIS A 149 8.42 9.75 6.07
C HIS A 149 9.62 9.63 7.03
N PRO A 150 10.34 10.73 7.31
CA PRO A 150 11.57 10.71 8.12
C PRO A 150 11.30 10.20 9.54
N GLY A 151 12.09 9.20 9.97
CA GLY A 151 11.98 8.63 11.31
C GLY A 151 10.92 7.52 11.45
N THR A 152 10.28 7.06 10.36
CA THR A 152 9.39 5.88 10.41
C THR A 152 10.22 4.63 10.74
N PRO A 153 9.86 3.86 11.80
CA PRO A 153 10.52 2.60 12.10
C PRO A 153 10.14 1.52 11.06
N PHE A 154 11.04 0.59 10.79
CA PHE A 154 10.85 -0.53 9.85
C PHE A 154 10.43 -0.07 8.44
N ALA A 155 10.95 1.05 7.98
CA ALA A 155 10.51 1.68 6.73
C ALA A 155 11.09 1.02 5.47
N ARG A 156 12.28 0.40 5.54
CA ARG A 156 12.94 -0.16 4.36
C ARG A 156 12.27 -1.43 3.89
N ALA A 157 12.32 -1.69 2.59
CA ALA A 157 11.81 -2.96 2.03
C ALA A 157 12.48 -4.19 2.68
N ALA A 158 13.78 -4.12 2.97
CA ALA A 158 14.48 -5.18 3.70
C ALA A 158 13.90 -5.42 5.10
N ASP A 159 13.47 -4.37 5.80
CA ASP A 159 12.90 -4.47 7.16
C ASP A 159 11.50 -5.11 7.10
N THR A 160 10.67 -4.67 6.18
CA THR A 160 9.30 -5.21 6.02
C THR A 160 9.33 -6.67 5.55
N ILE A 161 10.22 -7.03 4.63
CA ILE A 161 10.46 -8.41 4.20
C ILE A 161 10.82 -9.28 5.42
N ALA A 162 11.80 -8.87 6.23
CA ALA A 162 12.24 -9.63 7.40
C ALA A 162 11.10 -9.84 8.41
N LEU A 163 10.25 -8.83 8.65
CA LEU A 163 9.09 -8.94 9.54
C LEU A 163 8.02 -9.88 8.98
N VAL A 164 7.68 -9.78 7.70
CA VAL A 164 6.68 -10.65 7.07
C VAL A 164 7.15 -12.10 7.02
N GLU A 165 8.43 -12.34 6.71
CA GLU A 165 9.03 -13.68 6.77
C GLU A 165 9.01 -14.25 8.19
N ALA A 166 9.37 -13.45 9.19
CA ALA A 166 9.39 -13.89 10.59
C ALA A 166 7.99 -14.29 11.11
N VAL A 167 6.93 -13.63 10.66
CA VAL A 167 5.54 -13.98 10.99
C VAL A 167 5.06 -15.20 10.20
N GLY A 168 5.40 -15.29 8.92
CA GLY A 168 5.13 -16.46 8.08
C GLY A 168 3.65 -16.78 7.86
N SER A 169 2.75 -15.79 7.94
CA SER A 169 1.30 -15.98 7.80
C SER A 169 0.80 -15.58 6.40
N PRO A 170 -0.15 -16.31 5.80
CA PRO A 170 -0.80 -15.87 4.58
C PRO A 170 -1.70 -14.63 4.78
N HIS A 171 -2.03 -14.28 6.02
CA HIS A 171 -2.84 -13.10 6.38
C HIS A 171 -1.99 -11.88 6.76
N LEU A 172 -0.64 -11.96 6.61
CA LEU A 172 0.27 -10.84 6.62
C LEU A 172 1.20 -10.92 5.41
N ARG A 173 1.13 -9.95 4.53
CA ARG A 173 1.88 -9.89 3.29
C ARG A 173 2.61 -8.55 3.17
N LEU A 174 3.39 -8.36 2.11
CA LEU A 174 3.97 -7.05 1.78
C LEU A 174 2.98 -6.22 0.96
N ASN A 175 2.85 -4.96 1.28
CA ASN A 175 2.56 -3.92 0.32
C ASN A 175 3.91 -3.40 -0.18
N LEU A 176 4.34 -3.85 -1.36
CA LEU A 176 5.63 -3.48 -1.91
C LEU A 176 5.47 -2.18 -2.71
N ASP A 177 5.77 -1.05 -2.06
CA ASP A 177 5.77 0.26 -2.72
C ASP A 177 7.10 0.50 -3.43
N LEU A 178 7.07 0.55 -4.76
CA LEU A 178 8.24 0.69 -5.61
C LEU A 178 8.74 2.15 -5.69
N TYR A 179 7.87 3.14 -5.45
CA TYR A 179 8.27 4.53 -5.33
C TYR A 179 9.16 4.73 -4.09
N HIS A 180 8.69 4.24 -2.95
CA HIS A 180 9.46 4.30 -1.71
C HIS A 180 10.74 3.48 -1.78
N ALA A 181 10.69 2.30 -2.36
CA ALA A 181 11.87 1.45 -2.55
C ALA A 181 12.91 2.09 -3.48
N GLN A 182 12.50 2.78 -4.55
CA GLN A 182 13.44 3.49 -5.43
C GLN A 182 14.23 4.56 -4.68
N ILE A 183 13.56 5.36 -3.86
CA ILE A 183 14.21 6.42 -3.06
C ILE A 183 15.11 5.84 -1.96
N GLY A 184 14.67 4.75 -1.33
CA GLY A 184 15.37 4.16 -0.20
C GLY A 184 16.52 3.22 -0.58
N GLU A 185 16.34 2.40 -1.60
CA GLU A 185 17.19 1.23 -1.86
C GLU A 185 17.56 1.05 -3.34
N GLY A 186 16.65 1.38 -4.26
CA GLY A 186 16.83 1.15 -5.69
C GLY A 186 16.78 -0.32 -6.09
N ASN A 187 17.35 -0.65 -7.27
CA ASN A 187 17.47 -2.03 -7.78
C ASN A 187 16.14 -2.79 -7.82
N LEU A 188 15.07 -2.12 -8.30
CA LEU A 188 13.68 -2.58 -8.17
C LEU A 188 13.39 -3.93 -8.81
N VAL A 189 14.02 -4.26 -9.93
CA VAL A 189 13.80 -5.56 -10.62
C VAL A 189 14.22 -6.71 -9.73
N GLU A 190 15.41 -6.65 -9.14
CA GLU A 190 15.92 -7.69 -8.23
C GLU A 190 15.10 -7.73 -6.93
N LEU A 191 14.71 -6.56 -6.42
CA LEU A 191 13.83 -6.47 -5.25
C LEU A 191 12.49 -7.19 -5.50
N VAL A 192 11.85 -6.93 -6.64
CA VAL A 192 10.60 -7.59 -7.04
C VAL A 192 10.79 -9.10 -7.15
N GLU A 193 11.84 -9.56 -7.81
CA GLU A 193 12.15 -11.00 -7.95
C GLU A 193 12.27 -11.69 -6.58
N GLY A 194 12.98 -11.07 -5.65
CA GLY A 194 13.20 -11.63 -4.31
C GLY A 194 11.96 -11.57 -3.41
N ALA A 195 11.20 -10.46 -3.46
CA ALA A 195 10.09 -10.22 -2.56
C ALA A 195 8.75 -10.84 -3.03
N LEU A 196 8.60 -11.16 -4.31
CA LEU A 196 7.31 -11.56 -4.91
C LEU A 196 6.56 -12.67 -4.16
N PRO A 197 7.22 -13.71 -3.62
CA PRO A 197 6.53 -14.75 -2.84
C PRO A 197 5.82 -14.22 -1.58
N LEU A 198 6.20 -13.03 -1.09
CA LEU A 198 5.64 -12.40 0.10
C LEU A 198 4.64 -11.29 -0.22
N VAL A 199 4.55 -10.85 -1.48
CA VAL A 199 3.74 -9.71 -1.90
C VAL A 199 2.24 -10.02 -1.81
N GLY A 200 1.50 -9.09 -1.23
CA GLY A 200 0.03 -9.03 -1.24
C GLY A 200 -0.50 -7.99 -2.23
N GLU A 201 0.25 -6.89 -2.40
CA GLU A 201 -0.03 -5.80 -3.32
C GLU A 201 1.27 -5.09 -3.71
N ILE A 202 1.30 -4.47 -4.88
CA ILE A 202 2.39 -3.61 -5.33
C ILE A 202 1.84 -2.20 -5.52
N GLN A 203 2.49 -1.19 -4.95
CA GLN A 203 2.19 0.22 -5.22
C GLN A 203 3.27 0.84 -6.10
N VAL A 204 2.86 1.79 -6.95
CA VAL A 204 3.73 2.44 -7.92
C VAL A 204 3.48 3.94 -8.04
N ALA A 205 4.56 4.70 -8.09
CA ALA A 205 4.64 6.07 -8.57
C ALA A 205 6.04 6.33 -9.11
N ASP A 206 6.21 7.36 -9.94
CA ASP A 206 7.52 7.68 -10.51
C ASP A 206 8.30 8.66 -9.61
N VAL A 207 9.62 8.56 -9.66
CA VAL A 207 10.58 9.41 -8.93
C VAL A 207 11.31 10.30 -9.95
N PRO A 208 11.49 11.60 -9.64
CA PRO A 208 11.00 12.35 -8.49
C PRO A 208 9.54 12.81 -8.63
N GLY A 209 8.90 13.16 -7.52
CA GLY A 209 7.64 13.92 -7.52
C GLY A 209 6.37 13.09 -7.35
N ARG A 210 6.48 11.76 -7.17
CA ARG A 210 5.35 10.83 -6.90
C ARG A 210 4.21 11.00 -7.92
N ARG A 211 4.59 10.96 -9.22
CA ARG A 211 3.67 11.09 -10.36
C ARG A 211 3.45 9.74 -11.04
N GLU A 212 2.57 9.73 -12.06
CA GLU A 212 2.32 8.52 -12.84
C GLU A 212 3.57 8.00 -13.59
N PRO A 213 3.67 6.68 -13.89
CA PRO A 213 4.76 6.09 -14.66
C PRO A 213 5.10 6.82 -15.96
N GLY A 214 6.39 6.99 -16.22
CA GLY A 214 6.93 7.68 -17.40
C GLY A 214 7.11 9.19 -17.21
N THR A 215 6.99 9.68 -15.98
CA THR A 215 7.28 11.09 -15.65
C THR A 215 8.62 11.27 -14.95
N GLY A 216 9.30 10.20 -14.59
CA GLY A 216 10.55 10.21 -13.82
C GLY A 216 11.56 9.20 -14.31
N GLU A 217 12.28 8.59 -13.35
CA GLU A 217 13.47 7.75 -13.61
C GLU A 217 13.20 6.25 -13.57
N ILE A 218 12.02 5.79 -13.10
CA ILE A 218 11.73 4.37 -12.98
C ILE A 218 11.31 3.78 -14.33
N HIS A 219 12.00 2.72 -14.76
CA HIS A 219 11.63 2.02 -15.98
C HIS A 219 10.56 0.95 -15.72
N TYR A 220 9.32 1.38 -15.51
CA TYR A 220 8.18 0.50 -15.21
C TYR A 220 7.89 -0.60 -16.23
N PRO A 221 8.13 -0.44 -17.56
CA PRO A 221 8.02 -1.56 -18.49
C PRO A 221 8.92 -2.77 -18.15
N ALA A 222 10.12 -2.53 -17.61
CA ALA A 222 10.98 -3.64 -17.15
C ALA A 222 10.42 -4.31 -15.88
N VAL A 223 9.83 -3.55 -14.98
CA VAL A 223 9.14 -4.08 -13.80
C VAL A 223 7.92 -4.92 -14.23
N ALA A 224 7.09 -4.41 -15.14
CA ALA A 224 5.92 -5.12 -15.67
C ALA A 224 6.31 -6.43 -16.35
N ALA A 225 7.35 -6.43 -17.21
CA ALA A 225 7.86 -7.62 -17.84
C ALA A 225 8.40 -8.66 -16.82
N THR A 226 9.01 -8.18 -15.72
CA THR A 226 9.46 -9.05 -14.63
C THR A 226 8.29 -9.70 -13.91
N LEU A 227 7.26 -8.93 -13.56
CA LEU A 227 6.04 -9.43 -12.91
C LEU A 227 5.33 -10.46 -13.79
N ASP A 228 5.19 -10.20 -15.07
CA ASP A 228 4.58 -11.12 -16.03
C ASP A 228 5.37 -12.42 -16.15
N ARG A 229 6.69 -12.34 -16.34
CA ARG A 229 7.61 -13.51 -16.38
C ARG A 229 7.52 -14.36 -15.12
N LEU A 230 7.29 -13.75 -13.97
CA LEU A 230 7.14 -14.44 -12.68
C LEU A 230 5.71 -14.93 -12.42
N GLY A 231 4.78 -14.68 -13.34
CA GLY A 231 3.38 -15.11 -13.24
C GLY A 231 2.59 -14.39 -12.15
N TYR A 232 2.92 -13.12 -11.84
CA TYR A 232 2.16 -12.34 -10.88
C TYR A 232 0.72 -12.07 -11.37
N THR A 233 -0.26 -12.35 -10.55
CA THR A 233 -1.69 -12.14 -10.84
C THR A 233 -2.40 -11.25 -9.83
N GLY A 234 -1.62 -10.64 -8.93
CA GLY A 234 -2.12 -9.74 -7.90
C GLY A 234 -2.47 -8.34 -8.41
N VAL A 235 -2.55 -7.40 -7.51
CA VAL A 235 -2.87 -5.99 -7.80
C VAL A 235 -1.58 -5.17 -7.92
N VAL A 236 -1.54 -4.30 -8.92
CA VAL A 236 -0.62 -3.18 -9.03
C VAL A 236 -1.44 -1.90 -8.92
N ALA A 237 -1.16 -1.09 -7.91
CA ALA A 237 -1.92 0.11 -7.59
C ALA A 237 -1.11 1.39 -7.89
N LEU A 238 -1.72 2.34 -8.60
CA LEU A 238 -1.15 3.67 -8.80
C LEU A 238 -1.42 4.53 -7.55
N GLU A 239 -0.40 4.78 -6.76
CA GLU A 239 -0.43 5.70 -5.63
C GLU A 239 0.36 6.96 -5.96
N ALA A 240 -0.16 7.77 -6.88
CA ALA A 240 0.54 8.90 -7.49
C ALA A 240 -0.37 10.09 -7.75
N TRP A 241 0.19 11.29 -7.60
CA TRP A 241 -0.44 12.53 -8.08
C TRP A 241 -0.37 12.59 -9.60
N ALA A 242 -1.48 12.97 -10.26
CA ALA A 242 -1.42 13.22 -11.69
C ALA A 242 -0.48 14.40 -12.01
N SER A 243 0.42 14.26 -13.00
CA SER A 243 1.26 15.35 -13.46
C SER A 243 0.49 16.44 -14.23
N GLY A 244 -0.75 16.12 -14.62
CA GLY A 244 -1.67 16.98 -15.34
C GLY A 244 -3.08 16.38 -15.29
N ASP A 245 -3.62 15.96 -16.43
CA ASP A 245 -4.94 15.33 -16.52
C ASP A 245 -4.93 13.91 -15.88
N PRO A 246 -5.79 13.62 -14.89
CA PRO A 246 -5.78 12.34 -14.20
C PRO A 246 -6.22 11.16 -15.09
N VAL A 247 -7.01 11.37 -16.14
CA VAL A 247 -7.36 10.30 -17.09
C VAL A 247 -6.10 9.89 -17.87
N ARG A 248 -5.32 10.85 -18.32
CA ARG A 248 -4.05 10.58 -18.99
C ARG A 248 -3.02 9.92 -18.08
N ALA A 249 -3.01 10.28 -16.80
CA ALA A 249 -2.15 9.60 -15.81
C ALA A 249 -2.50 8.12 -15.70
N LEU A 250 -3.79 7.79 -15.62
CA LEU A 250 -4.27 6.41 -15.61
C LEU A 250 -4.00 5.65 -16.92
N GLU A 251 -4.11 6.33 -18.07
CA GLU A 251 -3.75 5.73 -19.37
C GLU A 251 -2.26 5.40 -19.47
N ARG A 252 -1.37 6.32 -19.02
CA ARG A 252 0.07 6.07 -18.96
C ARG A 252 0.41 4.91 -18.02
N PHE A 253 -0.22 4.88 -16.85
CA PHE A 253 -0.07 3.79 -15.91
C PHE A 253 -0.46 2.45 -16.55
N ARG A 254 -1.64 2.37 -17.17
CA ARG A 254 -2.08 1.16 -17.87
C ARG A 254 -1.10 0.76 -18.99
N GLY A 255 -0.63 1.73 -19.78
CA GLY A 255 0.35 1.48 -20.83
C GLY A 255 1.67 0.94 -20.32
N ALA A 256 2.17 1.46 -19.17
CA ALA A 256 3.42 1.00 -18.56
C ALA A 256 3.34 -0.45 -18.04
N PHE A 257 2.13 -0.93 -17.73
CA PHE A 257 1.86 -2.28 -17.23
C PHE A 257 1.14 -3.17 -18.28
N THR A 258 1.12 -2.77 -19.53
CA THR A 258 0.74 -3.64 -20.65
C THR A 258 2.02 -4.28 -21.20
N VAL A 259 2.07 -5.61 -21.19
CA VAL A 259 3.16 -6.38 -21.80
C VAL A 259 2.65 -6.89 -23.14
N ASP A 260 3.33 -6.50 -24.22
CA ASP A 260 3.06 -7.00 -25.56
C ASP A 260 3.63 -8.44 -25.66
N ASP A 261 2.85 -9.34 -26.26
CA ASP A 261 3.22 -10.74 -26.51
C ASP A 261 4.40 -10.88 -27.47
#